data_886e9ba1739740d0ec9570c0e032b45a
#
_entry.id   886e9ba1739740d0ec9570c0e032b45a
#
_cell.length_a   1.000
_cell.length_b   1.000
_cell.length_c   1.000
_cell.angle_alpha   90.00
_cell.angle_beta   90.00
_cell.angle_gamma   90.00
#
_symmetry.space_group_name_H-M   'P 1'
#
loop_
_entity.id
_entity.type
_entity.pdbx_description
1 polymer ?
#
loop_
_entity_poly.entity_id
_entity_poly.type
_entity_poly.pdbx_seq_one_letter_code
_entity_poly.pdbx_strand_id
1 'polypeptide(L)'
;MHFQNILEKAHDLEPNDILKYKRIFALQQKLTQSRKEEIFYENLLKDRRNTNKNISRKAKEYLSFIRIVSDVKRIVEDELRYSYPDIPAFLVIDHFWHWLKTEYANQNPKFTTPNEEKIQLLFKDYATWEKKENYTKQMFGKAKNIFNKYLDREYLQELTEENVAEIYSNLHSGGARDNRFHSAEKFVKHNDLEKIKKAFQYLLYSKDDIVLRIDRLINPDSELKLEEFGASCTQELLGWVFYKDYPMRNEKADFCVKYLGYKINDT
;
A
#
# COMPACT_ATOMS: atom_id res chain seq x y z
N MET A 1 -9.54 22.14 27.25
CA MET A 1 -9.08 23.01 28.36
C MET A 1 -7.57 22.89 28.69
N HIS A 2 -6.87 21.81 28.39
CA HIS A 2 -5.44 21.68 28.69
C HIS A 2 -4.47 22.35 27.69
N PHE A 3 -4.85 22.51 26.45
CA PHE A 3 -3.97 23.00 25.39
C PHE A 3 -3.73 24.52 25.45
N GLN A 4 -4.76 25.31 25.78
CA GLN A 4 -4.62 26.75 25.95
C GLN A 4 -3.74 27.11 27.15
N ASN A 5 -3.86 26.39 28.25
CA ASN A 5 -2.99 26.59 29.44
C ASN A 5 -1.50 26.27 29.19
N ILE A 6 -1.20 25.43 28.20
CA ILE A 6 0.19 25.10 27.81
C ILE A 6 0.76 26.20 26.93
N LEU A 7 -0.04 26.77 26.04
CA LEU A 7 0.37 27.89 25.16
C LEU A 7 0.55 29.20 25.95
N GLU A 8 -0.29 29.46 26.94
CA GLU A 8 -0.17 30.66 27.79
C GLU A 8 1.08 30.63 28.68
N LYS A 9 1.53 29.43 29.10
CA LYS A 9 2.79 29.23 29.84
C LYS A 9 4.03 29.16 28.94
N ALA A 10 3.88 29.12 27.62
CA ALA A 10 5.01 28.97 26.69
C ALA A 10 5.84 30.25 26.55
N HIS A 11 5.31 31.42 26.99
CA HIS A 11 6.04 32.69 26.97
C HIS A 11 7.15 32.78 28.03
N ASP A 12 7.10 31.97 29.08
CA ASP A 12 8.05 32.02 30.20
C ASP A 12 9.05 30.84 30.21
N LEU A 13 9.15 30.07 29.09
CA LEU A 13 9.98 28.88 29.01
C LEU A 13 11.37 29.17 28.47
N GLU A 14 12.38 28.68 29.17
CA GLU A 14 13.76 28.63 28.68
C GLU A 14 13.90 27.83 27.38
N PRO A 15 14.87 28.16 26.47
CA PRO A 15 15.04 27.50 25.18
C PRO A 15 15.10 25.96 25.26
N ASN A 16 15.67 25.41 26.32
CA ASN A 16 15.73 23.97 26.55
C ASN A 16 14.36 23.36 26.86
N ASP A 17 13.47 24.09 27.50
CA ASP A 17 12.11 23.66 27.80
C ASP A 17 11.26 23.66 26.54
N ILE A 18 11.45 24.63 25.63
CA ILE A 18 10.79 24.65 24.31
C ILE A 18 11.12 23.40 23.49
N LEU A 19 12.38 22.96 23.52
CA LEU A 19 12.81 21.73 22.86
C LEU A 19 12.16 20.48 23.47
N LYS A 20 12.04 20.45 24.82
CA LYS A 20 11.40 19.37 25.56
C LYS A 20 9.90 19.30 25.24
N TYR A 21 9.20 20.44 25.19
CA TYR A 21 7.79 20.50 24.81
C TYR A 21 7.54 20.14 23.36
N LYS A 22 8.40 20.55 22.42
CA LYS A 22 8.34 20.11 21.03
C LYS A 22 8.45 18.58 20.89
N ARG A 23 9.32 17.94 21.69
CA ARG A 23 9.43 16.48 21.73
C ARG A 23 8.20 15.81 22.33
N ILE A 24 7.65 16.33 23.42
CA ILE A 24 6.42 15.83 24.04
C ILE A 24 5.23 16.00 23.09
N PHE A 25 5.12 17.12 22.40
CA PHE A 25 4.05 17.37 21.43
C PHE A 25 4.16 16.41 20.23
N ALA A 26 5.36 16.19 19.71
CA ALA A 26 5.60 15.22 18.64
C ALA A 26 5.25 13.78 19.08
N LEU A 27 5.57 13.41 20.34
CA LEU A 27 5.19 12.11 20.91
C LEU A 27 3.68 11.97 21.10
N GLN A 28 2.99 13.04 21.54
CA GLN A 28 1.53 13.04 21.66
C GLN A 28 0.84 12.97 20.28
N GLN A 29 1.38 13.64 19.27
CA GLN A 29 0.89 13.47 17.88
C GLN A 29 1.10 12.06 17.35
N LYS A 30 2.27 11.45 17.61
CA LYS A 30 2.54 10.05 17.25
C LYS A 30 1.54 9.10 17.93
N LEU A 31 1.28 9.27 19.22
CA LEU A 31 0.30 8.47 19.97
C LEU A 31 -1.13 8.66 19.45
N THR A 32 -1.50 9.89 19.08
CA THR A 32 -2.84 10.20 18.55
C THR A 32 -3.01 9.60 17.15
N GLN A 33 -1.98 9.64 16.33
CA GLN A 33 -1.99 9.05 14.99
C GLN A 33 -2.02 7.52 15.09
N SER A 34 -1.18 6.92 15.92
CA SER A 34 -1.18 5.47 16.18
C SER A 34 -2.55 4.99 16.69
N ARG A 35 -3.19 5.74 17.60
CA ARG A 35 -4.52 5.42 18.11
C ARG A 35 -5.62 5.56 17.06
N LYS A 36 -5.51 6.53 16.13
CA LYS A 36 -6.44 6.65 15.00
C LYS A 36 -6.30 5.47 14.03
N GLU A 37 -5.08 5.04 13.77
CA GLU A 37 -4.79 3.86 12.95
C GLU A 37 -5.31 2.58 13.63
N GLU A 38 -5.10 2.43 14.93
CA GLU A 38 -5.61 1.32 15.74
C GLU A 38 -7.15 1.27 15.73
N ILE A 39 -7.82 2.40 15.94
CA ILE A 39 -9.28 2.52 15.85
C ILE A 39 -9.78 2.20 14.43
N PHE A 40 -9.09 2.68 13.40
CA PHE A 40 -9.40 2.36 12.00
C PHE A 40 -9.33 0.84 11.77
N TYR A 41 -8.25 0.18 12.21
CA TYR A 41 -8.11 -1.27 12.10
C TYR A 41 -9.08 -2.05 12.98
N GLU A 42 -9.40 -1.57 14.18
CA GLU A 42 -10.44 -2.18 15.03
C GLU A 42 -11.83 -2.08 14.38
N ASN A 43 -12.16 -0.96 13.74
CA ASN A 43 -13.43 -0.80 13.04
C ASN A 43 -13.49 -1.71 11.81
N LEU A 44 -12.43 -1.77 11.02
CA LEU A 44 -12.30 -2.74 9.92
C LEU A 44 -12.46 -4.19 10.39
N LEU A 45 -12.04 -4.51 11.62
CA LEU A 45 -12.22 -5.84 12.21
C LEU A 45 -13.60 -6.09 12.77
N LYS A 46 -14.28 -5.05 13.30
CA LYS A 46 -15.67 -5.15 13.79
C LYS A 46 -16.63 -5.38 12.64
N ASP A 47 -16.42 -4.69 11.52
CA ASP A 47 -17.21 -4.89 10.30
C ASP A 47 -17.04 -6.31 9.73
N ARG A 48 -15.90 -6.97 9.98
CA ARG A 48 -15.68 -8.39 9.66
C ARG A 48 -16.67 -9.35 10.34
N ARG A 49 -17.17 -9.05 11.53
CA ARG A 49 -18.09 -9.95 12.26
C ARG A 49 -19.47 -10.02 11.61
N ASN A 50 -19.80 -8.99 10.82
CA ASN A 50 -21.08 -8.87 10.13
C ASN A 50 -21.01 -9.23 8.65
N THR A 51 -19.81 -9.47 8.10
CA THR A 51 -19.65 -9.78 6.68
C THR A 51 -19.93 -11.24 6.37
N ASN A 52 -20.71 -11.43 5.34
CA ASN A 52 -21.19 -12.68 4.76
C ASN A 52 -20.15 -13.82 4.81
N LYS A 53 -20.58 -15.02 5.15
CA LYS A 53 -19.76 -16.25 5.21
C LYS A 53 -19.04 -16.58 3.90
N ASN A 54 -19.42 -15.98 2.79
CA ASN A 54 -18.97 -16.26 1.43
C ASN A 54 -17.80 -15.39 0.92
N ILE A 55 -17.26 -14.48 1.75
CA ILE A 55 -16.11 -13.64 1.30
C ILE A 55 -14.86 -14.49 1.17
N SER A 56 -14.16 -14.34 0.04
CA SER A 56 -12.96 -15.11 -0.27
C SER A 56 -11.86 -14.90 0.78
N ARG A 57 -11.09 -15.96 1.03
CA ARG A 57 -9.95 -15.91 1.94
C ARG A 57 -8.93 -14.86 1.50
N LYS A 58 -8.66 -14.77 0.20
CA LYS A 58 -7.69 -13.82 -0.36
C LYS A 58 -8.06 -12.35 -0.09
N ALA A 59 -9.34 -12.00 -0.18
CA ALA A 59 -9.81 -10.67 0.18
C ALA A 59 -9.61 -10.38 1.68
N LYS A 60 -9.94 -11.35 2.55
CA LYS A 60 -9.75 -11.20 4.01
C LYS A 60 -8.28 -11.04 4.41
N GLU A 61 -7.37 -11.71 3.71
CA GLU A 61 -5.94 -11.67 3.99
C GLU A 61 -5.30 -10.33 3.66
N TYR A 62 -5.91 -9.52 2.81
CA TYR A 62 -5.41 -8.17 2.55
C TYR A 62 -5.38 -7.29 3.81
N LEU A 63 -6.32 -7.45 4.73
CA LEU A 63 -6.27 -6.74 6.02
C LEU A 63 -5.07 -7.15 6.88
N SER A 64 -4.74 -8.44 6.85
CA SER A 64 -3.54 -8.92 7.57
C SER A 64 -2.26 -8.34 6.96
N PHE A 65 -2.23 -8.23 5.63
CA PHE A 65 -1.13 -7.60 4.91
C PHE A 65 -1.02 -6.10 5.25
N ILE A 66 -2.12 -5.34 5.23
CA ILE A 66 -2.13 -3.92 5.64
C ILE A 66 -1.51 -3.74 7.02
N ARG A 67 -1.87 -4.59 8.00
CA ARG A 67 -1.30 -4.52 9.35
C ARG A 67 0.20 -4.74 9.37
N ILE A 68 0.68 -5.75 8.65
CA ILE A 68 2.12 -6.05 8.57
C ILE A 68 2.86 -4.87 7.96
N VAL A 69 2.37 -4.32 6.86
CA VAL A 69 3.04 -3.18 6.20
C VAL A 69 2.96 -1.91 7.04
N SER A 70 1.87 -1.72 7.79
CA SER A 70 1.76 -0.61 8.75
C SER A 70 2.73 -0.76 9.93
N ASP A 71 2.97 -1.99 10.38
CA ASP A 71 4.00 -2.27 11.39
C ASP A 71 5.40 -1.97 10.85
N VAL A 72 5.73 -2.43 9.64
CA VAL A 72 6.99 -2.07 8.98
C VAL A 72 7.13 -0.56 8.82
N LYS A 73 6.08 0.13 8.37
CA LYS A 73 6.06 1.60 8.27
C LYS A 73 6.38 2.27 9.61
N ARG A 74 5.78 1.79 10.70
CA ARG A 74 6.05 2.29 12.05
C ARG A 74 7.53 2.08 12.44
N ILE A 75 8.06 0.90 12.17
CA ILE A 75 9.46 0.55 12.49
C ILE A 75 10.44 1.48 11.78
N VAL A 76 10.19 1.84 10.53
CA VAL A 76 11.08 2.64 9.69
C VAL A 76 10.68 4.12 9.59
N GLU A 77 9.75 4.59 10.42
CA GLU A 77 9.13 5.91 10.31
C GLU A 77 10.13 7.07 10.34
N ASP A 78 11.15 6.99 11.20
CA ASP A 78 12.13 8.06 11.33
C ASP A 78 12.96 8.19 10.04
N GLU A 79 13.35 7.08 9.42
CA GLU A 79 14.08 7.10 8.14
C GLU A 79 13.19 7.54 6.98
N LEU A 80 11.93 7.14 6.96
CA LEU A 80 10.95 7.61 5.97
C LEU A 80 10.82 9.13 6.01
N ARG A 81 10.69 9.72 7.20
CA ARG A 81 10.59 11.18 7.35
C ARG A 81 11.87 11.91 6.98
N TYR A 82 13.02 11.33 7.28
CA TYR A 82 14.30 11.95 7.01
C TYR A 82 14.68 11.86 5.53
N SER A 83 14.58 10.68 4.94
CA SER A 83 15.07 10.41 3.59
C SER A 83 14.02 10.64 2.49
N TYR A 84 12.72 10.56 2.83
CA TYR A 84 11.62 10.60 1.86
C TYR A 84 10.45 11.51 2.30
N PRO A 85 10.70 12.79 2.67
CA PRO A 85 9.66 13.65 3.24
C PRO A 85 8.47 13.92 2.31
N ASP A 86 8.73 13.89 0.99
CA ASP A 86 7.74 14.23 -0.05
C ASP A 86 7.15 13.02 -0.77
N ILE A 87 7.56 11.80 -0.39
CA ILE A 87 7.10 10.58 -1.03
C ILE A 87 6.21 9.77 -0.07
N PRO A 88 5.02 9.34 -0.51
CA PRO A 88 4.14 8.55 0.33
C PRO A 88 4.80 7.26 0.83
N ALA A 89 4.69 7.00 2.13
CA ALA A 89 5.39 5.91 2.81
C ALA A 89 5.18 4.53 2.17
N PHE A 90 3.95 4.20 1.74
CA PHE A 90 3.68 2.89 1.14
C PHE A 90 4.34 2.71 -0.23
N LEU A 91 4.56 3.80 -0.98
CA LEU A 91 5.35 3.74 -2.21
C LEU A 91 6.83 3.49 -1.93
N VAL A 92 7.38 4.16 -0.92
CA VAL A 92 8.77 3.93 -0.51
C VAL A 92 8.95 2.49 -0.03
N ILE A 93 7.99 1.97 0.74
CA ILE A 93 8.03 0.58 1.22
C ILE A 93 7.91 -0.42 0.05
N ASP A 94 7.10 -0.15 -0.97
CA ASP A 94 7.04 -1.03 -2.15
C ASP A 94 8.39 -1.07 -2.89
N HIS A 95 9.13 0.03 -2.93
CA HIS A 95 10.49 0.05 -3.48
C HIS A 95 11.50 -0.62 -2.56
N PHE A 96 11.35 -0.49 -1.25
CA PHE A 96 12.13 -1.28 -0.30
C PHE A 96 11.93 -2.79 -0.53
N TRP A 97 10.70 -3.24 -0.85
CA TRP A 97 10.45 -4.62 -1.26
C TRP A 97 11.22 -5.01 -2.53
N HIS A 98 11.31 -4.10 -3.51
CA HIS A 98 12.11 -4.36 -4.70
C HIS A 98 13.58 -4.58 -4.35
N TRP A 99 14.19 -3.65 -3.66
CA TRP A 99 15.58 -3.76 -3.22
C TRP A 99 15.83 -5.02 -2.36
N LEU A 100 14.97 -5.26 -1.38
CA LEU A 100 15.09 -6.41 -0.49
C LEU A 100 15.10 -7.73 -1.27
N LYS A 101 14.22 -7.86 -2.28
CA LYS A 101 14.12 -9.08 -3.11
C LYS A 101 15.30 -9.22 -4.08
N THR A 102 15.75 -8.13 -4.72
CA THR A 102 16.74 -8.18 -5.81
C THR A 102 18.16 -8.09 -5.33
N GLU A 103 18.44 -7.22 -4.36
CA GLU A 103 19.81 -6.90 -3.94
C GLU A 103 20.24 -7.65 -2.67
N TYR A 104 19.30 -7.86 -1.72
CA TYR A 104 19.67 -8.35 -0.39
C TYR A 104 19.34 -9.83 -0.15
N ALA A 105 18.14 -10.28 -0.49
CA ALA A 105 17.62 -11.59 -0.08
C ALA A 105 18.39 -12.78 -0.66
N ASN A 106 19.00 -12.63 -1.84
CA ASN A 106 19.77 -13.70 -2.50
C ASN A 106 21.07 -14.07 -1.76
N GLN A 107 21.58 -13.16 -0.93
CA GLN A 107 22.88 -13.30 -0.26
C GLN A 107 22.74 -13.49 1.25
N ASN A 108 21.54 -13.33 1.80
CA ASN A 108 21.32 -13.30 3.23
C ASN A 108 20.17 -14.23 3.63
N PRO A 109 20.22 -14.87 4.82
CA PRO A 109 19.16 -15.72 5.29
C PRO A 109 17.91 -14.92 5.70
N LYS A 110 16.74 -15.50 5.47
CA LYS A 110 15.47 -14.93 5.93
C LYS A 110 15.40 -14.89 7.46
N PHE A 111 14.63 -13.96 7.99
CA PHE A 111 14.36 -13.86 9.42
C PHE A 111 13.41 -14.98 9.86
N THR A 112 13.62 -15.52 11.03
CA THR A 112 12.71 -16.52 11.63
C THR A 112 11.48 -15.86 12.26
N THR A 113 11.67 -14.66 12.80
CA THR A 113 10.63 -13.79 13.38
C THR A 113 10.93 -12.35 13.03
N PRO A 114 9.95 -11.45 13.00
CA PRO A 114 10.20 -10.03 12.83
C PRO A 114 11.14 -9.48 13.89
N ASN A 115 12.10 -8.66 13.46
CA ASN A 115 13.06 -8.01 14.33
C ASN A 115 13.18 -6.53 13.96
N GLU A 116 12.70 -5.64 14.84
CA GLU A 116 12.60 -4.21 14.57
C GLU A 116 13.97 -3.57 14.27
N GLU A 117 14.99 -3.85 15.07
CA GLU A 117 16.33 -3.29 14.89
C GLU A 117 16.93 -3.69 13.51
N LYS A 118 16.81 -4.96 13.17
CA LYS A 118 17.29 -5.45 11.86
C LYS A 118 16.51 -4.84 10.70
N ILE A 119 15.20 -4.66 10.82
CA ILE A 119 14.37 -4.03 9.79
C ILE A 119 14.78 -2.56 9.62
N GLN A 120 15.06 -1.84 10.71
CA GLN A 120 15.57 -0.46 10.66
C GLN A 120 16.93 -0.38 9.96
N LEU A 121 17.85 -1.30 10.26
CA LEU A 121 19.16 -1.36 9.60
C LEU A 121 19.01 -1.64 8.11
N LEU A 122 18.22 -2.63 7.73
CA LEU A 122 17.94 -2.93 6.32
C LEU A 122 17.36 -1.74 5.57
N PHE A 123 16.47 -1.00 6.20
CA PHE A 123 15.86 0.17 5.57
C PHE A 123 16.87 1.32 5.38
N LYS A 124 17.83 1.49 6.28
CA LYS A 124 18.96 2.44 6.11
C LYS A 124 19.87 2.03 4.96
N ASP A 125 20.16 0.74 4.83
CA ASP A 125 20.95 0.21 3.71
C ASP A 125 20.23 0.46 2.37
N TYR A 126 18.91 0.19 2.33
CA TYR A 126 18.05 0.52 1.20
C TYR A 126 18.09 2.03 0.88
N ALA A 127 17.93 2.91 1.88
CA ALA A 127 17.95 4.35 1.67
C ALA A 127 19.30 4.83 1.11
N THR A 128 20.39 4.19 1.50
CA THR A 128 21.74 4.47 0.98
C THR A 128 21.89 4.02 -0.48
N TRP A 129 21.37 2.86 -0.82
CA TRP A 129 21.34 2.34 -2.19
C TRP A 129 20.45 3.22 -3.09
N GLU A 130 19.25 3.56 -2.64
CA GLU A 130 18.26 4.32 -3.40
C GLU A 130 18.74 5.74 -3.76
N LYS A 131 19.49 6.40 -2.87
CA LYS A 131 20.11 7.71 -3.16
C LYS A 131 20.99 7.72 -4.41
N LYS A 132 21.59 6.59 -4.77
CA LYS A 132 22.41 6.42 -5.98
C LYS A 132 21.54 6.14 -7.21
N GLU A 133 20.52 5.32 -7.05
CA GLU A 133 19.66 4.83 -8.14
C GLU A 133 18.53 5.82 -8.50
N ASN A 134 18.08 6.65 -7.56
CA ASN A 134 16.98 7.61 -7.72
C ASN A 134 15.70 6.97 -8.29
N TYR A 135 15.47 5.70 -7.93
CA TYR A 135 14.42 4.86 -8.50
C TYR A 135 13.03 5.24 -8.01
N THR A 136 12.91 5.56 -6.71
CA THR A 136 11.63 5.88 -6.05
C THR A 136 10.94 7.08 -6.68
N LYS A 137 11.67 8.14 -7.00
CA LYS A 137 11.12 9.35 -7.65
C LYS A 137 10.64 9.08 -9.08
N GLN A 138 11.41 8.28 -9.83
CA GLN A 138 11.04 7.91 -11.20
C GLN A 138 9.75 7.10 -11.23
N MET A 139 9.62 6.10 -10.35
CA MET A 139 8.42 5.26 -10.26
C MET A 139 7.21 6.04 -9.75
N PHE A 140 7.39 6.94 -8.78
CA PHE A 140 6.30 7.80 -8.31
C PHE A 140 5.76 8.70 -9.44
N GLY A 141 6.63 9.31 -10.25
CA GLY A 141 6.24 10.10 -11.40
C GLY A 141 5.44 9.28 -12.43
N LYS A 142 5.89 8.06 -12.73
CA LYS A 142 5.20 7.15 -13.64
C LYS A 142 3.81 6.75 -13.11
N ALA A 143 3.72 6.36 -11.86
CA ALA A 143 2.47 6.00 -11.21
C ALA A 143 1.45 7.15 -11.25
N LYS A 144 1.90 8.36 -10.90
CA LYS A 144 1.06 9.55 -10.93
C LYS A 144 0.52 9.87 -12.32
N ASN A 145 1.34 9.70 -13.34
CA ASN A 145 0.94 10.00 -14.72
C ASN A 145 -0.04 9.00 -15.31
N ILE A 146 0.03 7.74 -14.92
CA ILE A 146 -0.83 6.66 -15.47
C ILE A 146 -2.06 6.46 -14.58
N PHE A 147 -1.84 6.04 -13.35
CA PHE A 147 -2.95 5.61 -12.48
C PHE A 147 -3.82 6.78 -12.03
N ASN A 148 -3.24 7.91 -11.62
CA ASN A 148 -4.04 9.07 -11.19
C ASN A 148 -4.77 9.71 -12.37
N LYS A 149 -4.18 9.69 -13.56
CA LYS A 149 -4.82 10.25 -14.75
C LYS A 149 -6.03 9.45 -15.19
N TYR A 150 -5.84 8.14 -15.39
CA TYR A 150 -6.87 7.30 -15.99
C TYR A 150 -7.89 6.77 -14.98
N LEU A 151 -7.51 6.66 -13.71
CA LEU A 151 -8.37 6.10 -12.66
C LEU A 151 -8.95 7.18 -11.75
N ASP A 152 -8.85 8.44 -12.12
CA ASP A 152 -9.65 9.49 -11.51
C ASP A 152 -11.14 9.21 -11.71
N ARG A 153 -11.95 9.61 -10.72
CA ARG A 153 -13.37 9.29 -10.68
C ARG A 153 -14.15 9.79 -11.89
N GLU A 154 -13.78 10.97 -12.40
CA GLU A 154 -14.45 11.59 -13.53
C GLU A 154 -13.99 10.96 -14.85
N TYR A 155 -12.68 10.72 -14.98
CA TYR A 155 -12.09 10.16 -16.19
C TYR A 155 -12.40 8.68 -16.41
N LEU A 156 -12.70 7.94 -15.35
CA LEU A 156 -12.87 6.48 -15.40
C LEU A 156 -13.99 6.03 -16.37
N GLN A 157 -15.00 6.87 -16.58
CA GLN A 157 -16.07 6.61 -17.54
C GLN A 157 -15.65 6.81 -19.00
N GLU A 158 -14.57 7.56 -19.23
CA GLU A 158 -14.04 7.88 -20.56
C GLU A 158 -12.91 6.93 -21.00
N LEU A 159 -12.58 5.90 -20.18
CA LEU A 159 -11.54 4.93 -20.50
C LEU A 159 -11.81 4.26 -21.85
N THR A 160 -10.74 4.18 -22.66
CA THR A 160 -10.69 3.36 -23.88
C THR A 160 -9.98 2.03 -23.62
N GLU A 161 -10.07 1.10 -24.55
CA GLU A 161 -9.33 -0.17 -24.49
C GLU A 161 -7.82 0.05 -24.40
N GLU A 162 -7.28 1.05 -25.10
CA GLU A 162 -5.86 1.41 -25.06
C GLU A 162 -5.47 1.91 -23.67
N ASN A 163 -6.29 2.74 -23.01
CA ASN A 163 -6.05 3.20 -21.66
C ASN A 163 -6.06 2.03 -20.68
N VAL A 164 -6.99 1.11 -20.84
CA VAL A 164 -7.09 -0.11 -20.00
C VAL A 164 -5.85 -0.99 -20.21
N ALA A 165 -5.41 -1.19 -21.44
CA ALA A 165 -4.19 -1.94 -21.74
C ALA A 165 -2.95 -1.28 -21.12
N GLU A 166 -2.84 0.06 -21.16
CA GLU A 166 -1.77 0.81 -20.54
C GLU A 166 -1.78 0.66 -19.02
N ILE A 167 -2.95 0.79 -18.37
CA ILE A 167 -3.10 0.55 -16.92
C ILE A 167 -2.61 -0.87 -16.57
N TYR A 168 -3.12 -1.89 -17.27
CA TYR A 168 -2.81 -3.28 -16.99
C TYR A 168 -1.32 -3.61 -17.18
N SER A 169 -0.69 -3.12 -18.25
CA SER A 169 0.73 -3.34 -18.55
C SER A 169 1.68 -2.69 -17.52
N ASN A 170 1.19 -1.71 -16.75
CA ASN A 170 1.94 -1.05 -15.69
C ASN A 170 1.75 -1.68 -14.30
N LEU A 171 0.84 -2.66 -14.16
CA LEU A 171 0.76 -3.49 -12.97
C LEU A 171 1.87 -4.56 -13.02
N HIS A 172 2.63 -4.69 -11.94
CA HIS A 172 3.62 -5.78 -11.81
C HIS A 172 2.95 -7.15 -11.87
N SER A 173 1.79 -7.26 -11.25
CA SER A 173 0.99 -8.49 -11.20
C SER A 173 0.36 -8.87 -12.53
N GLY A 174 0.15 -7.91 -13.43
CA GLY A 174 -0.49 -8.12 -14.73
C GLY A 174 0.44 -8.72 -15.80
N GLY A 175 1.75 -8.59 -15.65
CA GLY A 175 2.74 -8.97 -16.66
C GLY A 175 3.79 -9.99 -16.22
N ALA A 176 3.60 -10.64 -15.07
CA ALA A 176 4.66 -11.43 -14.43
C ALA A 176 5.01 -12.75 -15.14
N ARG A 177 4.16 -13.26 -16.05
CA ARG A 177 4.32 -14.59 -16.64
C ARG A 177 4.82 -14.62 -18.08
N ASP A 178 4.58 -13.53 -18.83
CA ASP A 178 4.95 -13.44 -20.25
C ASP A 178 5.17 -11.99 -20.67
N ASN A 179 5.27 -11.73 -21.97
CA ASN A 179 5.36 -10.41 -22.51
C ASN A 179 4.17 -9.53 -22.02
N ARG A 180 4.47 -8.46 -21.29
CA ARG A 180 3.48 -7.55 -20.67
C ARG A 180 2.42 -7.05 -21.63
N PHE A 181 2.80 -6.78 -22.87
CA PHE A 181 1.87 -6.36 -23.92
C PHE A 181 0.86 -7.45 -24.25
N HIS A 182 1.31 -8.70 -24.40
CA HIS A 182 0.43 -9.82 -24.68
C HIS A 182 -0.58 -10.08 -23.54
N SER A 183 -0.16 -9.93 -22.29
CA SER A 183 -1.05 -10.05 -21.13
C SER A 183 -2.10 -8.94 -21.10
N ALA A 184 -1.73 -7.69 -21.45
CA ALA A 184 -2.67 -6.57 -21.53
C ALA A 184 -3.68 -6.75 -22.66
N GLU A 185 -3.24 -7.21 -23.83
CA GLU A 185 -4.13 -7.55 -24.96
C GLU A 185 -5.13 -8.65 -24.58
N LYS A 186 -4.67 -9.70 -23.91
CA LYS A 186 -5.56 -10.75 -23.39
C LYS A 186 -6.59 -10.18 -22.42
N PHE A 187 -6.17 -9.35 -21.47
CA PHE A 187 -7.07 -8.75 -20.50
C PHE A 187 -8.19 -7.96 -21.18
N VAL A 188 -7.84 -7.08 -22.12
CA VAL A 188 -8.80 -6.30 -22.88
C VAL A 188 -9.71 -7.20 -23.74
N LYS A 189 -9.15 -8.20 -24.41
CA LYS A 189 -9.92 -9.11 -25.26
C LYS A 189 -10.91 -9.99 -24.48
N HIS A 190 -10.58 -10.39 -23.26
CA HIS A 190 -11.42 -11.30 -22.48
C HIS A 190 -12.46 -10.59 -21.62
N ASN A 191 -12.46 -9.25 -21.57
CA ASN A 191 -13.38 -8.49 -20.76
C ASN A 191 -14.04 -7.38 -21.58
N ASP A 192 -15.34 -7.22 -21.42
CA ASP A 192 -16.07 -6.10 -21.95
C ASP A 192 -15.62 -4.79 -21.29
N LEU A 193 -15.42 -3.72 -22.08
CA LEU A 193 -14.91 -2.43 -21.61
C LEU A 193 -15.82 -1.80 -20.53
N GLU A 194 -17.14 -1.88 -20.71
CA GLU A 194 -18.08 -1.33 -19.74
C GLU A 194 -18.06 -2.14 -18.43
N LYS A 195 -17.82 -3.45 -18.51
CA LYS A 195 -17.62 -4.29 -17.32
C LYS A 195 -16.33 -3.90 -16.58
N ILE A 196 -15.23 -3.62 -17.29
CA ILE A 196 -13.98 -3.15 -16.70
C ILE A 196 -14.21 -1.81 -15.98
N LYS A 197 -14.85 -0.83 -16.62
CA LYS A 197 -15.19 0.46 -16.02
C LYS A 197 -16.00 0.30 -14.75
N LYS A 198 -17.05 -0.51 -14.77
CA LYS A 198 -17.90 -0.80 -13.59
C LYS A 198 -17.10 -1.45 -12.47
N ALA A 199 -16.25 -2.43 -12.78
CA ALA A 199 -15.43 -3.12 -11.80
C ALA A 199 -14.40 -2.15 -11.16
N PHE A 200 -13.71 -1.35 -11.93
CA PHE A 200 -12.76 -0.35 -11.43
C PHE A 200 -13.47 0.73 -10.62
N GLN A 201 -14.61 1.23 -11.08
CA GLN A 201 -15.39 2.20 -10.33
C GLN A 201 -15.87 1.63 -8.98
N TYR A 202 -16.32 0.39 -8.95
CA TYR A 202 -16.71 -0.26 -7.71
C TYR A 202 -15.53 -0.45 -6.76
N LEU A 203 -14.40 -0.98 -7.25
CA LEU A 203 -13.19 -1.17 -6.46
C LEU A 203 -12.71 0.13 -5.81
N LEU A 204 -12.67 1.19 -6.60
CA LEU A 204 -12.02 2.44 -6.19
C LEU A 204 -12.97 3.37 -5.42
N TYR A 205 -14.25 3.41 -5.79
CA TYR A 205 -15.15 4.48 -5.35
C TYR A 205 -16.44 4.02 -4.67
N SER A 206 -16.66 2.73 -4.49
CA SER A 206 -17.77 2.23 -3.68
C SER A 206 -17.62 2.65 -2.21
N LYS A 207 -18.74 2.77 -1.51
CA LYS A 207 -18.78 2.98 -0.05
C LYS A 207 -18.65 1.69 0.74
N ASP A 208 -18.65 0.54 0.08
CA ASP A 208 -18.51 -0.76 0.70
C ASP A 208 -17.13 -0.91 1.37
N ASP A 209 -17.06 -1.81 2.34
CA ASP A 209 -15.80 -2.19 2.98
C ASP A 209 -14.77 -2.68 1.95
N ILE A 210 -13.49 -2.38 2.19
CA ILE A 210 -12.41 -2.70 1.26
C ILE A 210 -12.30 -4.20 0.97
N VAL A 211 -12.61 -5.04 1.94
CA VAL A 211 -12.57 -6.51 1.76
C VAL A 211 -13.67 -6.95 0.81
N LEU A 212 -14.86 -6.35 0.94
CA LEU A 212 -15.99 -6.64 0.05
C LEU A 212 -15.71 -6.12 -1.37
N ARG A 213 -15.12 -4.92 -1.49
CA ARG A 213 -14.73 -4.37 -2.80
C ARG A 213 -13.73 -5.28 -3.52
N ILE A 214 -12.72 -5.77 -2.81
CA ILE A 214 -11.75 -6.73 -3.37
C ILE A 214 -12.45 -8.04 -3.73
N ASP A 215 -13.27 -8.58 -2.81
CA ASP A 215 -13.96 -9.85 -3.04
C ASP A 215 -14.81 -9.83 -4.32
N ARG A 216 -15.54 -8.74 -4.56
CA ARG A 216 -16.37 -8.60 -5.77
C ARG A 216 -15.59 -8.67 -7.07
N LEU A 217 -14.32 -8.31 -7.08
CA LEU A 217 -13.48 -8.41 -8.28
C LEU A 217 -12.78 -9.76 -8.44
N ILE A 218 -12.62 -10.53 -7.35
CA ILE A 218 -11.86 -11.78 -7.39
C ILE A 218 -12.72 -13.04 -7.23
N ASN A 219 -13.93 -12.91 -6.71
CA ASN A 219 -14.84 -14.03 -6.49
C ASN A 219 -15.42 -14.51 -7.84
N PRO A 220 -15.26 -15.80 -8.18
CA PRO A 220 -15.75 -16.35 -9.45
C PRO A 220 -17.26 -16.13 -9.68
N ASP A 221 -18.05 -16.10 -8.61
CA ASP A 221 -19.51 -15.95 -8.67
C ASP A 221 -19.96 -14.48 -8.79
N SER A 222 -19.03 -13.53 -8.84
CA SER A 222 -19.33 -12.09 -8.91
C SER A 222 -19.49 -11.61 -10.35
N GLU A 223 -20.51 -10.81 -10.60
CA GLU A 223 -20.71 -10.10 -11.87
C GLU A 223 -19.55 -9.18 -12.24
N LEU A 224 -18.82 -8.66 -11.23
CA LEU A 224 -17.68 -7.76 -11.41
C LEU A 224 -16.34 -8.50 -11.58
N LYS A 225 -16.35 -9.84 -11.54
CA LYS A 225 -15.14 -10.64 -11.75
C LYS A 225 -14.60 -10.41 -13.18
N LEU A 226 -13.35 -9.98 -13.26
CA LEU A 226 -12.64 -9.81 -14.52
C LEU A 226 -11.69 -11.00 -14.76
N GLU A 227 -11.65 -11.47 -16.00
CA GLU A 227 -10.67 -12.47 -16.42
C GLU A 227 -9.27 -11.87 -16.40
N GLU A 228 -8.24 -12.65 -16.15
CA GLU A 228 -6.84 -12.22 -16.04
C GLU A 228 -6.57 -11.16 -14.94
N PHE A 229 -7.56 -10.80 -14.13
CA PHE A 229 -7.47 -9.77 -13.09
C PHE A 229 -7.73 -10.38 -11.70
N GLY A 230 -6.72 -11.05 -11.16
CA GLY A 230 -6.79 -11.73 -9.87
C GLY A 230 -6.58 -10.83 -8.66
N ALA A 231 -6.42 -11.47 -7.49
CA ALA A 231 -6.24 -10.78 -6.22
C ALA A 231 -5.03 -9.84 -6.21
N SER A 232 -3.90 -10.27 -6.80
CA SER A 232 -2.69 -9.44 -6.86
C SER A 232 -2.90 -8.18 -7.69
N CYS A 233 -3.51 -8.28 -8.89
CA CYS A 233 -3.82 -7.11 -9.71
C CYS A 233 -4.78 -6.15 -9.00
N THR A 234 -5.83 -6.70 -8.36
CA THR A 234 -6.83 -5.92 -7.63
C THR A 234 -6.20 -5.13 -6.48
N GLN A 235 -5.37 -5.78 -5.68
CA GLN A 235 -4.74 -5.19 -4.50
C GLN A 235 -3.60 -4.24 -4.87
N GLU A 236 -2.88 -4.52 -5.95
CA GLU A 236 -1.86 -3.64 -6.50
C GLU A 236 -2.48 -2.37 -7.08
N LEU A 237 -3.55 -2.49 -7.89
CA LEU A 237 -4.27 -1.32 -8.44
C LEU A 237 -4.78 -0.40 -7.34
N LEU A 238 -5.37 -0.97 -6.29
CA LEU A 238 -5.84 -0.22 -5.13
C LEU A 238 -4.70 0.58 -4.46
N GLY A 239 -3.55 -0.06 -4.27
CA GLY A 239 -2.37 0.58 -3.69
C GLY A 239 -1.78 1.68 -4.59
N TRP A 240 -1.81 1.53 -5.92
CA TRP A 240 -1.36 2.58 -6.83
C TRP A 240 -2.25 3.82 -6.80
N VAL A 241 -3.56 3.66 -6.69
CA VAL A 241 -4.51 4.78 -6.67
C VAL A 241 -4.57 5.44 -5.28
N PHE A 242 -4.61 4.63 -4.23
CA PHE A 242 -4.73 5.09 -2.85
C PHE A 242 -3.48 4.81 -2.02
N TYR A 243 -2.31 5.11 -2.56
CA TYR A 243 -1.00 4.87 -1.95
C TYR A 243 -0.78 5.56 -0.59
N LYS A 244 -1.65 6.47 -0.19
CA LYS A 244 -1.63 7.07 1.16
C LYS A 244 -2.28 6.18 2.20
N ASP A 245 -3.29 5.41 1.78
CA ASP A 245 -4.19 4.67 2.66
C ASP A 245 -3.96 3.15 2.58
N TYR A 246 -3.56 2.65 1.41
CA TYR A 246 -3.43 1.21 1.12
C TYR A 246 -2.07 0.86 0.52
N PRO A 247 -1.37 -0.14 1.09
CA PRO A 247 -0.16 -0.66 0.50
C PRO A 247 -0.46 -1.56 -0.70
N MET A 248 0.43 -1.55 -1.69
CA MET A 248 0.38 -2.48 -2.82
C MET A 248 0.73 -3.90 -2.35
N ARG A 249 -0.13 -4.86 -2.66
CA ARG A 249 0.14 -6.27 -2.40
C ARG A 249 0.26 -7.05 -3.69
N ASN A 250 1.40 -7.67 -3.89
CA ASN A 250 1.74 -8.53 -5.01
C ASN A 250 2.70 -9.61 -4.53
N GLU A 251 3.11 -10.53 -5.41
CA GLU A 251 4.06 -11.61 -5.10
C GLU A 251 5.38 -11.09 -4.49
N LYS A 252 5.89 -9.96 -4.99
CA LYS A 252 7.10 -9.33 -4.46
C LYS A 252 6.93 -8.93 -2.99
N ALA A 253 5.83 -8.28 -2.67
CA ALA A 253 5.51 -7.85 -1.31
C ALA A 253 5.29 -9.06 -0.38
N ASP A 254 4.55 -10.08 -0.82
CA ASP A 254 4.33 -11.32 -0.05
C ASP A 254 5.67 -12.03 0.25
N PHE A 255 6.58 -12.10 -0.74
CA PHE A 255 7.93 -12.62 -0.52
C PHE A 255 8.66 -11.84 0.57
N CYS A 256 8.67 -10.50 0.49
CA CYS A 256 9.44 -9.66 1.40
C CYS A 256 8.91 -9.69 2.84
N VAL A 257 7.60 -9.66 3.05
CA VAL A 257 7.05 -9.76 4.41
C VAL A 257 7.34 -11.12 5.04
N LYS A 258 7.33 -12.21 4.25
CA LYS A 258 7.76 -13.54 4.72
C LYS A 258 9.25 -13.60 4.99
N TYR A 259 10.06 -12.92 4.17
CA TYR A 259 11.50 -12.82 4.36
C TYR A 259 11.86 -12.13 5.68
N LEU A 260 11.11 -11.09 6.04
CA LEU A 260 11.25 -10.40 7.33
C LEU A 260 10.66 -11.16 8.52
N GLY A 261 10.19 -12.40 8.33
CA GLY A 261 9.70 -13.29 9.39
C GLY A 261 8.23 -13.14 9.75
N TYR A 262 7.46 -12.32 9.02
CA TYR A 262 6.01 -12.24 9.22
C TYR A 262 5.28 -13.45 8.62
N LYS A 263 4.16 -13.82 9.23
CA LYS A 263 3.31 -14.92 8.75
C LYS A 263 2.16 -14.36 7.93
N ILE A 264 2.15 -14.70 6.66
CA ILE A 264 1.07 -14.36 5.72
C ILE A 264 0.91 -15.48 4.68
N ASN A 265 -0.30 -15.70 4.19
CA ASN A 265 -0.54 -16.61 3.08
C ASN A 265 -0.34 -15.87 1.74
N ASP A 266 0.02 -16.61 0.69
CA ASP A 266 0.20 -16.06 -0.67
C ASP A 266 -1.10 -15.52 -1.27
N THR A 267 -1.00 -14.52 -2.14
CA THR A 267 -2.11 -13.94 -2.91
C THR A 267 -2.70 -14.89 -3.95
#